data_94376c4096e9936ef44e09de291aaea5
#
_entry.id   94376c4096e9936ef44e09de291aaea5
#
_cell.length_a   1.000
_cell.length_b   1.000
_cell.length_c   1.000
_cell.angle_alpha   90.00
_cell.angle_beta   90.00
_cell.angle_gamma   90.00
#
_symmetry.space_group_name_H-M   'P 1'
#
loop_
_entity.id
_entity.type
_entity.pdbx_description
1 polymer ?
#
loop_
_entity_poly.entity_id
_entity_poly.type
_entity_poly.pdbx_seq_one_letter_code
_entity_poly.pdbx_strand_id
1 'polypeptide(L)'
;MNIKYLNTDIRKKIVRLAKNAGILLLIYLSIWLLEKNHLLRCSILDDLNFFKNFCNNGFWGSVFSGGYKFRPVSNGALWMAAEICQKNIYLYGYLNVFINAIATFLVYIFINENSKSQWYGVVGALVYMTSRFSYYQITTQIGVMETVSTILFILIIRNLYIYMKDGDSKYYCYALISYGLCSMSHERYTIMFPILI
;
A
#
# COMPACT_ATOMS: atom_id res chain seq x y z
N MET A 1 40.11 1.66 -9.07
CA MET A 1 38.71 1.26 -9.15
C MET A 1 38.23 1.51 -10.57
N ASN A 2 37.82 0.45 -11.29
CA ASN A 2 37.74 0.50 -12.75
C ASN A 2 36.39 1.09 -13.20
N ILE A 3 36.38 2.29 -13.79
CA ILE A 3 35.22 3.07 -14.25
C ILE A 3 34.25 2.23 -15.13
N LYS A 4 34.79 1.24 -15.85
CA LYS A 4 34.03 0.34 -16.71
C LYS A 4 33.06 -0.58 -15.92
N TYR A 5 33.42 -0.98 -14.71
CA TYR A 5 32.55 -1.80 -13.83
C TYR A 5 31.46 -0.96 -13.16
N LEU A 6 31.75 0.28 -12.81
CA LEU A 6 30.77 1.22 -12.24
C LEU A 6 29.65 1.50 -13.25
N ASN A 7 30.00 1.63 -14.54
CA ASN A 7 29.05 1.93 -15.61
C ASN A 7 28.09 0.75 -15.91
N THR A 8 28.58 -0.50 -15.80
CA THR A 8 27.75 -1.71 -16.01
C THR A 8 26.77 -1.94 -14.87
N ASP A 9 27.16 -1.61 -13.64
CA ASP A 9 26.28 -1.78 -12.45
C ASP A 9 25.16 -0.73 -12.41
N ILE A 10 25.49 0.52 -12.76
CA ILE A 10 24.51 1.59 -12.90
C ILE A 10 23.50 1.25 -14.01
N ARG A 11 23.98 0.78 -15.16
CA ARG A 11 23.11 0.36 -16.27
C ARG A 11 22.15 -0.75 -15.88
N LYS A 12 22.62 -1.78 -15.14
CA LYS A 12 21.77 -2.88 -14.64
C LYS A 12 20.70 -2.35 -13.67
N LYS A 13 21.06 -1.41 -12.78
CA LYS A 13 20.09 -0.78 -11.85
C LYS A 13 19.03 0.02 -12.61
N ILE A 14 19.43 0.81 -13.62
CA ILE A 14 18.50 1.59 -14.44
C ILE A 14 17.54 0.69 -15.20
N VAL A 15 18.03 -0.39 -15.84
CA VAL A 15 17.18 -1.35 -16.56
C VAL A 15 16.20 -2.04 -15.61
N ARG A 16 16.64 -2.41 -14.39
CA ARG A 16 15.76 -2.99 -13.37
C ARG A 16 14.69 -2.00 -12.91
N LEU A 17 15.05 -0.74 -12.68
CA LEU A 17 14.10 0.32 -12.33
C LEU A 17 13.08 0.56 -13.44
N ALA A 18 13.51 0.66 -14.69
CA ALA A 18 12.63 0.84 -15.84
C ALA A 18 11.66 -0.34 -16.00
N LYS A 19 12.15 -1.59 -15.84
CA LYS A 19 11.31 -2.80 -15.85
C LYS A 19 10.24 -2.74 -14.74
N ASN A 20 10.64 -2.41 -13.52
CA ASN A 20 9.72 -2.35 -12.39
C ASN A 20 8.69 -1.24 -12.56
N ALA A 21 9.08 -0.07 -13.05
CA ALA A 21 8.17 1.03 -13.37
C ALA A 21 7.16 0.65 -14.48
N GLY A 22 7.64 -0.06 -15.52
CA GLY A 22 6.77 -0.59 -16.57
C GLY A 22 5.73 -1.59 -16.04
N ILE A 23 6.14 -2.51 -15.15
CA ILE A 23 5.24 -3.47 -14.52
C ILE A 23 4.20 -2.75 -13.64
N LEU A 24 4.63 -1.79 -12.83
CA LEU A 24 3.72 -0.99 -11.99
C LEU A 24 2.70 -0.23 -12.86
N LEU A 25 3.14 0.36 -13.97
CA LEU A 25 2.25 1.04 -14.90
C LEU A 25 1.24 0.08 -15.52
N LEU A 26 1.68 -1.12 -15.94
CA LEU A 26 0.77 -2.15 -16.48
C LEU A 26 -0.27 -2.58 -15.43
N ILE A 27 0.15 -2.79 -14.18
CA ILE A 27 -0.77 -3.11 -13.08
C ILE A 27 -1.77 -1.97 -12.88
N TYR A 28 -1.30 -0.73 -12.81
CA TYR A 28 -2.17 0.44 -12.66
C TYR A 28 -3.21 0.52 -13.79
N LEU A 29 -2.79 0.40 -15.04
CA LEU A 29 -3.68 0.43 -16.19
C LEU A 29 -4.68 -0.73 -16.18
N SER A 30 -4.24 -1.93 -15.75
CA SER A 30 -5.12 -3.10 -15.63
C SER A 30 -6.20 -2.89 -14.60
N ILE A 31 -5.85 -2.41 -13.40
CA ILE A 31 -6.81 -2.09 -12.34
C ILE A 31 -7.76 -0.99 -12.80
N TRP A 32 -7.23 0.07 -13.41
CA TRP A 32 -8.04 1.16 -13.92
C TRP A 32 -9.05 0.67 -14.97
N LEU A 33 -8.63 -0.18 -15.92
CA LEU A 33 -9.52 -0.74 -16.94
C LEU A 33 -10.62 -1.61 -16.34
N LEU A 34 -10.30 -2.40 -15.32
CA LEU A 34 -11.27 -3.25 -14.62
C LEU A 34 -12.29 -2.41 -13.85
N GLU A 35 -11.83 -1.37 -13.17
CA GLU A 35 -12.63 -0.65 -12.17
C GLU A 35 -13.13 0.72 -12.63
N LYS A 36 -12.81 1.17 -13.85
CA LYS A 36 -13.19 2.53 -14.36
C LYS A 36 -14.67 2.87 -14.26
N ASN A 37 -15.55 1.87 -14.30
CA ASN A 37 -16.99 2.05 -14.18
C ASN A 37 -17.47 2.06 -12.73
N HIS A 38 -16.64 1.59 -11.80
CA HIS A 38 -16.91 1.44 -10.37
C HIS A 38 -16.14 2.42 -9.49
N LEU A 39 -15.33 3.31 -10.11
CA LEU A 39 -14.59 4.32 -9.36
C LEU A 39 -15.52 5.17 -8.50
N LEU A 40 -14.99 5.58 -7.36
CA LEU A 40 -15.70 6.39 -6.39
C LEU A 40 -16.37 7.62 -7.03
N ARG A 41 -17.69 7.70 -6.91
CA ARG A 41 -18.51 8.80 -7.46
C ARG A 41 -19.25 9.61 -6.40
N CYS A 42 -19.41 9.06 -5.22
CA CYS A 42 -20.06 9.74 -4.08
C CYS A 42 -19.45 9.26 -2.77
N SER A 43 -19.43 10.15 -1.78
CA SER A 43 -19.07 9.80 -0.40
C SER A 43 -20.23 9.14 0.31
N ILE A 44 -19.95 8.09 1.08
CA ILE A 44 -20.96 7.34 1.83
C ILE A 44 -20.68 7.53 3.32
N LEU A 45 -21.74 7.64 4.10
CA LEU A 45 -21.83 7.71 5.57
C LEU A 45 -20.51 7.93 6.35
N ASP A 46 -19.63 6.94 6.40
CA ASP A 46 -18.35 7.01 7.11
C ASP A 46 -17.38 8.02 6.49
N ASP A 47 -17.38 8.12 5.16
CA ASP A 47 -16.56 9.08 4.44
C ASP A 47 -16.90 10.52 4.81
N LEU A 48 -18.18 10.84 4.96
CA LEU A 48 -18.66 12.17 5.35
C LEU A 48 -18.24 12.55 6.77
N ASN A 49 -18.22 11.60 7.70
CA ASN A 49 -17.75 11.80 9.06
C ASN A 49 -16.24 12.12 9.09
N PHE A 50 -15.45 11.47 8.29
CA PHE A 50 -14.02 11.78 8.17
C PHE A 50 -13.79 13.18 7.62
N PHE A 51 -14.48 13.56 6.55
CA PHE A 51 -14.39 14.92 6.00
C PHE A 51 -14.76 16.00 6.98
N LYS A 52 -15.87 15.82 7.71
CA LYS A 52 -16.28 16.75 8.75
C LYS A 52 -15.19 16.97 9.79
N ASN A 53 -14.56 15.89 10.23
CA ASN A 53 -13.47 15.96 11.20
C ASN A 53 -12.25 16.70 10.64
N PHE A 54 -11.88 16.43 9.38
CA PHE A 54 -10.73 17.09 8.73
C PHE A 54 -10.95 18.59 8.54
N CYS A 55 -12.15 19.00 8.15
CA CYS A 55 -12.48 20.42 8.00
C CYS A 55 -12.46 21.20 9.33
N ASN A 56 -12.77 20.52 10.44
CA ASN A 56 -12.93 21.20 11.72
C ASN A 56 -11.65 21.20 12.58
N ASN A 57 -10.78 20.21 12.47
CA ASN A 57 -9.74 19.93 13.47
C ASN A 57 -8.30 20.17 13.00
N GLY A 58 -8.07 20.53 11.73
CA GLY A 58 -6.73 20.64 11.15
C GLY A 58 -5.96 19.31 11.17
N PHE A 59 -4.67 19.32 10.78
CA PHE A 59 -3.85 18.11 10.68
C PHE A 59 -3.75 17.34 12.00
N TRP A 60 -3.22 17.97 13.05
CA TRP A 60 -2.97 17.31 14.33
C TRP A 60 -4.25 16.82 15.01
N GLY A 61 -5.29 17.65 14.97
CA GLY A 61 -6.59 17.25 15.47
C GLY A 61 -7.19 16.09 14.69
N SER A 62 -7.01 16.02 13.37
CA SER A 62 -7.51 14.93 12.54
C SER A 62 -6.74 13.64 12.74
N VAL A 63 -5.39 13.71 12.81
CA VAL A 63 -4.51 12.54 12.98
C VAL A 63 -4.71 11.87 14.33
N PHE A 64 -4.82 12.66 15.39
CA PHE A 64 -4.94 12.16 16.77
C PHE A 64 -6.37 12.20 17.33
N SER A 65 -7.34 12.75 16.59
CA SER A 65 -8.74 12.70 16.98
C SER A 65 -9.29 11.30 16.77
N GLY A 66 -9.34 10.53 17.77
CA GLY A 66 -9.69 9.14 17.54
C GLY A 66 -10.78 8.55 18.38
N GLY A 67 -11.58 9.32 19.08
CA GLY A 67 -12.63 8.73 19.90
C GLY A 67 -12.13 7.44 20.59
N TYR A 68 -12.83 6.32 20.35
CA TYR A 68 -12.41 4.99 20.84
C TYR A 68 -11.40 4.25 19.93
N LYS A 69 -11.04 4.80 18.75
CA LYS A 69 -10.12 4.18 17.78
C LYS A 69 -8.93 5.08 17.52
N PHE A 70 -7.79 4.70 18.05
CA PHE A 70 -6.52 5.39 17.82
C PHE A 70 -5.84 4.87 16.55
N ARG A 71 -5.92 5.63 15.44
CA ARG A 71 -5.41 5.24 14.12
C ARG A 71 -4.62 6.37 13.45
N PRO A 72 -3.55 6.88 14.05
CA PRO A 72 -2.86 8.07 13.55
C PRO A 72 -2.28 7.88 12.14
N VAL A 73 -1.81 6.70 11.79
CA VAL A 73 -1.22 6.43 10.46
C VAL A 73 -2.30 6.46 9.37
N SER A 74 -3.43 5.79 9.59
CA SER A 74 -4.56 5.82 8.65
C SER A 74 -5.20 7.20 8.53
N ASN A 75 -5.40 7.87 9.66
CA ASN A 75 -5.96 9.22 9.68
C ASN A 75 -5.03 10.21 8.95
N GLY A 76 -3.71 10.07 9.15
CA GLY A 76 -2.72 10.86 8.43
C GLY A 76 -2.74 10.61 6.92
N ALA A 77 -2.87 9.35 6.50
CA ALA A 77 -2.98 8.98 5.09
C ALA A 77 -4.28 9.53 4.47
N LEU A 78 -5.41 9.43 5.17
CA LEU A 78 -6.69 10.00 4.73
C LEU A 78 -6.63 11.53 4.66
N TRP A 79 -6.00 12.17 5.63
CA TRP A 79 -5.81 13.62 5.62
C TRP A 79 -4.98 14.08 4.43
N MET A 80 -3.86 13.40 4.14
CA MET A 80 -3.04 13.67 2.96
C MET A 80 -3.83 13.46 1.66
N ALA A 81 -4.62 12.40 1.58
CA ALA A 81 -5.50 12.18 0.44
C ALA A 81 -6.53 13.31 0.28
N ALA A 82 -7.10 13.81 1.40
CA ALA A 82 -8.03 14.93 1.39
C ALA A 82 -7.38 16.22 0.89
N GLU A 83 -6.15 16.52 1.30
CA GLU A 83 -5.39 17.68 0.82
C GLU A 83 -5.05 17.58 -0.67
N ILE A 84 -4.64 16.40 -1.14
CA ILE A 84 -4.30 16.18 -2.56
C ILE A 84 -5.53 16.26 -3.45
N CYS A 85 -6.61 15.58 -3.06
CA CYS A 85 -7.83 15.46 -3.87
C CYS A 85 -8.79 16.61 -3.64
N GLN A 86 -8.67 17.34 -2.51
CA GLN A 86 -9.55 18.42 -2.11
C GLN A 86 -11.03 18.02 -2.22
N LYS A 87 -11.86 18.81 -2.89
CA LYS A 87 -13.29 18.53 -3.10
C LYS A 87 -13.58 17.62 -4.31
N ASN A 88 -12.53 17.23 -5.05
CA ASN A 88 -12.72 16.43 -6.27
C ASN A 88 -12.74 14.94 -5.94
N ILE A 89 -13.94 14.39 -5.81
CA ILE A 89 -14.15 12.99 -5.47
C ILE A 89 -13.59 12.01 -6.51
N TYR A 90 -13.55 12.41 -7.79
CA TYR A 90 -12.98 11.57 -8.85
C TYR A 90 -11.47 11.35 -8.65
N LEU A 91 -10.74 12.34 -8.12
CA LEU A 91 -9.32 12.20 -7.82
C LEU A 91 -9.07 11.15 -6.75
N TYR A 92 -9.97 10.98 -5.79
CA TYR A 92 -9.87 9.88 -4.81
C TYR A 92 -9.93 8.51 -5.46
N GLY A 93 -10.81 8.32 -6.44
CA GLY A 93 -10.87 7.07 -7.20
C GLY A 93 -9.54 6.75 -7.88
N TYR A 94 -8.94 7.73 -8.56
CA TYR A 94 -7.63 7.54 -9.21
C TYR A 94 -6.50 7.33 -8.19
N LEU A 95 -6.53 8.04 -7.06
CA LEU A 95 -5.56 7.85 -5.98
C LEU A 95 -5.66 6.45 -5.38
N ASN A 96 -6.88 5.96 -5.13
CA ASN A 96 -7.12 4.61 -4.63
C ASN A 96 -6.59 3.55 -5.61
N VAL A 97 -6.85 3.70 -6.90
CA VAL A 97 -6.28 2.81 -7.95
C VAL A 97 -4.75 2.84 -7.89
N PHE A 98 -4.16 4.01 -7.76
CA PHE A 98 -2.69 4.15 -7.71
C PHE A 98 -2.08 3.47 -6.47
N ILE A 99 -2.65 3.70 -5.28
CA ILE A 99 -2.14 3.08 -4.04
C ILE A 99 -2.39 1.56 -4.07
N ASN A 100 -3.54 1.11 -4.60
CA ASN A 100 -3.83 -0.31 -4.76
C ASN A 100 -2.89 -0.97 -5.78
N ALA A 101 -2.49 -0.27 -6.84
CA ALA A 101 -1.48 -0.75 -7.77
C ALA A 101 -0.12 -0.95 -7.09
N ILE A 102 0.25 -0.08 -6.14
CA ILE A 102 1.47 -0.26 -5.32
C ILE A 102 1.35 -1.53 -4.47
N ALA A 103 0.21 -1.75 -3.80
CA ALA A 103 -0.03 -2.96 -3.01
C ALA A 103 0.07 -4.23 -3.88
N THR A 104 -0.59 -4.24 -5.03
CA THR A 104 -0.54 -5.32 -6.02
C THR A 104 0.88 -5.58 -6.51
N PHE A 105 1.64 -4.53 -6.78
CA PHE A 105 3.03 -4.62 -7.21
C PHE A 105 3.93 -5.20 -6.12
N LEU A 106 3.69 -4.88 -4.85
CA LEU A 106 4.42 -5.49 -3.73
C LEU A 106 4.11 -6.99 -3.60
N VAL A 107 2.87 -7.40 -3.82
CA VAL A 107 2.49 -8.83 -3.90
C VAL A 107 3.24 -9.51 -5.05
N TYR A 108 3.25 -8.90 -6.24
CA TYR A 108 4.00 -9.40 -7.40
C TYR A 108 5.49 -9.58 -7.07
N ILE A 109 6.14 -8.55 -6.52
CA ILE A 109 7.58 -8.61 -6.17
C ILE A 109 7.83 -9.71 -5.16
N PHE A 110 7.06 -9.76 -4.06
CA PHE A 110 7.25 -10.72 -2.99
C PHE A 110 7.15 -12.16 -3.50
N ILE A 111 6.13 -12.48 -4.29
CA ILE A 111 5.96 -13.82 -4.86
C ILE A 111 7.06 -14.12 -5.89
N ASN A 112 7.41 -13.15 -6.74
CA ASN A 112 8.42 -13.33 -7.78
C ASN A 112 9.84 -13.52 -7.21
N GLU A 113 10.19 -12.85 -6.10
CA GLU A 113 11.47 -13.02 -5.42
C GLU A 113 11.60 -14.40 -4.75
N ASN A 114 10.48 -15.06 -4.42
CA ASN A 114 10.45 -16.31 -3.66
C ASN A 114 10.03 -17.53 -4.49
N SER A 115 9.69 -17.32 -5.74
CA SER A 115 9.27 -18.40 -6.64
C SER A 115 10.30 -18.66 -7.75
N LYS A 116 10.28 -19.88 -8.30
CA LYS A 116 11.17 -20.28 -9.41
C LYS A 116 10.73 -19.69 -10.76
N SER A 117 9.51 -19.17 -10.87
CA SER A 117 8.94 -18.66 -12.12
C SER A 117 8.23 -17.33 -11.90
N GLN A 118 8.45 -16.40 -12.82
CA GLN A 118 7.78 -15.08 -12.82
C GLN A 118 6.24 -15.19 -12.95
N TRP A 119 5.74 -16.30 -13.50
CA TRP A 119 4.30 -16.53 -13.64
C TRP A 119 3.58 -16.60 -12.31
N TYR A 120 4.21 -17.12 -11.25
CA TYR A 120 3.58 -17.12 -9.92
C TYR A 120 3.36 -15.72 -9.38
N GLY A 121 4.30 -14.80 -9.61
CA GLY A 121 4.13 -13.39 -9.28
C GLY A 121 2.98 -12.75 -10.04
N VAL A 122 2.85 -13.03 -11.34
CA VAL A 122 1.74 -12.53 -12.17
C VAL A 122 0.40 -13.07 -11.67
N VAL A 123 0.30 -14.38 -11.42
CA VAL A 123 -0.94 -15.00 -10.90
C VAL A 123 -1.30 -14.40 -9.53
N GLY A 124 -0.34 -14.24 -8.62
CA GLY A 124 -0.59 -13.64 -7.31
C GLY A 124 -1.08 -12.20 -7.41
N ALA A 125 -0.49 -11.40 -8.30
CA ALA A 125 -0.96 -10.04 -8.56
C ALA A 125 -2.38 -10.02 -9.15
N LEU A 126 -2.69 -10.91 -10.10
CA LEU A 126 -4.04 -11.04 -10.68
C LEU A 126 -5.07 -11.43 -9.62
N VAL A 127 -4.78 -12.42 -8.78
CA VAL A 127 -5.66 -12.85 -7.68
C VAL A 127 -5.92 -11.71 -6.70
N TYR A 128 -4.87 -10.95 -6.33
CA TYR A 128 -5.04 -9.82 -5.43
C TYR A 128 -5.89 -8.72 -6.07
N MET A 129 -5.55 -8.25 -7.27
CA MET A 129 -6.22 -7.11 -7.89
C MET A 129 -7.68 -7.39 -8.28
N THR A 130 -8.06 -8.67 -8.51
CA THR A 130 -9.45 -9.08 -8.79
C THR A 130 -10.22 -9.51 -7.54
N SER A 131 -9.58 -9.44 -6.36
CA SER A 131 -10.21 -9.82 -5.10
C SER A 131 -11.27 -8.81 -4.67
N ARG A 132 -12.29 -9.30 -3.93
CA ARG A 132 -13.28 -8.42 -3.28
C ARG A 132 -12.64 -7.40 -2.36
N PHE A 133 -11.50 -7.73 -1.78
CA PHE A 133 -10.75 -6.84 -0.90
C PHE A 133 -10.15 -5.65 -1.65
N SER A 134 -9.49 -5.90 -2.79
CA SER A 134 -8.99 -4.85 -3.68
C SER A 134 -10.12 -3.97 -4.20
N TYR A 135 -11.23 -4.56 -4.63
CA TYR A 135 -12.42 -3.82 -5.07
C TYR A 135 -12.92 -2.85 -3.99
N TYR A 136 -13.06 -3.31 -2.74
CA TYR A 136 -13.47 -2.45 -1.62
C TYR A 136 -12.50 -1.28 -1.39
N GLN A 137 -11.20 -1.54 -1.49
CA GLN A 137 -10.16 -0.51 -1.33
C GLN A 137 -10.24 0.59 -2.39
N ILE A 138 -10.70 0.27 -3.61
CA ILE A 138 -10.77 1.22 -4.72
C ILE A 138 -12.08 2.01 -4.69
N THR A 139 -13.19 1.38 -4.33
CA THR A 139 -14.54 1.94 -4.46
C THR A 139 -14.98 2.78 -3.27
N THR A 140 -14.22 2.82 -2.17
CA THR A 140 -14.55 3.61 -0.98
C THR A 140 -13.48 4.66 -0.70
N GLN A 141 -13.86 5.79 -0.10
CA GLN A 141 -12.93 6.86 0.24
C GLN A 141 -11.96 6.45 1.35
N ILE A 142 -12.49 5.73 2.35
CA ILE A 142 -11.68 5.10 3.41
C ILE A 142 -10.78 3.95 2.89
N GLY A 143 -10.91 3.59 1.62
CA GLY A 143 -10.07 2.59 0.96
C GLY A 143 -8.57 2.91 1.04
N VAL A 144 -8.19 4.18 1.06
CA VAL A 144 -6.79 4.60 1.32
C VAL A 144 -6.27 3.99 2.62
N MET A 145 -7.06 4.05 3.69
CA MET A 145 -6.70 3.50 5.00
C MET A 145 -6.44 1.99 4.94
N GLU A 146 -7.35 1.26 4.31
CA GLU A 146 -7.25 -0.19 4.17
C GLU A 146 -6.06 -0.58 3.28
N THR A 147 -5.83 0.16 2.20
CA THR A 147 -4.70 -0.11 1.28
C THR A 147 -3.36 0.16 1.95
N VAL A 148 -3.22 1.26 2.70
CA VAL A 148 -2.00 1.57 3.46
C VAL A 148 -1.72 0.47 4.49
N SER A 149 -2.74 0.04 5.24
CA SER A 149 -2.60 -1.07 6.18
C SER A 149 -2.16 -2.37 5.49
N THR A 150 -2.71 -2.65 4.30
CA THR A 150 -2.33 -3.82 3.50
C THR A 150 -0.88 -3.75 3.01
N ILE A 151 -0.43 -2.59 2.55
CA ILE A 151 0.96 -2.37 2.15
C ILE A 151 1.90 -2.67 3.33
N LEU A 152 1.61 -2.11 4.51
CA LEU A 152 2.39 -2.34 5.71
C LEU A 152 2.40 -3.82 6.10
N PHE A 153 1.26 -4.49 6.01
CA PHE A 153 1.14 -5.94 6.26
C PHE A 153 2.00 -6.77 5.30
N ILE A 154 1.98 -6.47 3.99
CA ILE A 154 2.83 -7.15 3.01
C ILE A 154 4.31 -6.93 3.34
N LEU A 155 4.69 -5.71 3.77
CA LEU A 155 6.07 -5.40 4.18
C LEU A 155 6.49 -6.17 5.43
N ILE A 156 5.60 -6.39 6.41
CA ILE A 156 5.87 -7.23 7.57
C ILE A 156 6.24 -8.64 7.11
N ILE A 157 5.36 -9.28 6.35
CA ILE A 157 5.56 -10.66 5.89
C ILE A 157 6.84 -10.79 5.05
N ARG A 158 7.06 -9.85 4.12
CA ARG A 158 8.26 -9.84 3.27
C ARG A 158 9.55 -9.71 4.09
N ASN A 159 9.59 -8.77 5.03
CA ASN A 159 10.78 -8.53 5.82
C ASN A 159 11.07 -9.70 6.78
N LEU A 160 10.04 -10.29 7.41
CA LEU A 160 10.20 -11.50 8.22
C LEU A 160 10.72 -12.68 7.38
N TYR A 161 10.18 -12.87 6.19
CA TYR A 161 10.64 -13.93 5.30
C TYR A 161 12.12 -13.77 4.93
N ILE A 162 12.55 -12.54 4.60
CA ILE A 162 13.96 -12.26 4.29
C ILE A 162 14.83 -12.49 5.54
N TYR A 163 14.40 -12.04 6.71
CA TYR A 163 15.10 -12.29 7.96
C TYR A 163 15.28 -13.78 8.24
N MET A 164 14.22 -14.57 8.10
CA MET A 164 14.28 -16.03 8.28
C MET A 164 15.22 -16.72 7.29
N LYS A 165 15.37 -16.18 6.09
CA LYS A 165 16.21 -16.72 5.04
C LYS A 165 17.68 -16.33 5.18
N ASP A 166 17.95 -15.05 5.45
CA ASP A 166 19.30 -14.46 5.38
C ASP A 166 19.92 -14.21 6.77
N GLY A 167 19.11 -14.26 7.84
CA GLY A 167 19.54 -14.02 9.23
C GLY A 167 19.92 -12.56 9.55
N ASP A 168 19.70 -11.61 8.62
CA ASP A 168 20.11 -10.21 8.79
C ASP A 168 19.07 -9.43 9.63
N SER A 169 19.48 -9.09 10.86
CA SER A 169 18.64 -8.42 11.87
C SER A 169 18.00 -7.11 11.43
N LYS A 170 18.56 -6.44 10.38
CA LYS A 170 17.95 -5.21 9.84
C LYS A 170 16.54 -5.46 9.28
N TYR A 171 16.30 -6.64 8.67
CA TYR A 171 14.97 -6.99 8.16
C TYR A 171 13.97 -7.26 9.27
N TYR A 172 14.45 -7.83 10.39
CA TYR A 172 13.61 -7.95 11.58
C TYR A 172 13.20 -6.58 12.13
N CYS A 173 14.15 -5.63 12.23
CA CYS A 173 13.85 -4.25 12.62
C CYS A 173 12.84 -3.59 11.67
N TYR A 174 12.97 -3.79 10.34
CA TYR A 174 11.99 -3.27 9.37
C TYR A 174 10.61 -3.92 9.54
N ALA A 175 10.54 -5.20 9.85
CA ALA A 175 9.28 -5.87 10.16
C ALA A 175 8.62 -5.29 11.41
N LEU A 176 9.38 -5.04 12.50
CA LEU A 176 8.89 -4.42 13.73
C LEU A 176 8.37 -2.99 13.50
N ILE A 177 9.10 -2.17 12.73
CA ILE A 177 8.66 -0.82 12.37
C ILE A 177 7.37 -0.88 11.56
N SER A 178 7.33 -1.74 10.56
CA SER A 178 6.14 -1.93 9.72
C SER A 178 4.94 -2.41 10.53
N TYR A 179 5.16 -3.29 11.53
CA TYR A 179 4.13 -3.74 12.45
C TYR A 179 3.61 -2.61 13.34
N GLY A 180 4.50 -1.80 13.93
CA GLY A 180 4.10 -0.64 14.73
C GLY A 180 3.22 0.32 13.91
N LEU A 181 3.61 0.65 12.69
CA LEU A 181 2.83 1.49 11.79
C LEU A 181 1.51 0.82 11.37
N CYS A 182 1.51 -0.49 11.13
CA CYS A 182 0.33 -1.24 10.73
C CYS A 182 -0.72 -1.30 11.86
N SER A 183 -0.30 -1.54 13.09
CA SER A 183 -1.18 -1.54 14.26
C SER A 183 -1.75 -0.14 14.57
N MET A 184 -0.98 0.92 14.27
CA MET A 184 -1.44 2.31 14.32
C MET A 184 -2.31 2.71 13.12
N SER A 185 -2.38 1.89 12.09
CA SER A 185 -3.28 2.07 10.94
C SER A 185 -4.64 1.44 11.21
N HIS A 186 -4.66 0.22 11.70
CA HIS A 186 -5.90 -0.51 11.96
C HIS A 186 -5.70 -1.56 13.05
N GLU A 187 -6.52 -1.52 14.09
CA GLU A 187 -6.43 -2.39 15.28
C GLU A 187 -6.51 -3.88 14.97
N ARG A 188 -7.14 -4.29 13.87
CA ARG A 188 -7.21 -5.70 13.46
C ARG A 188 -5.84 -6.34 13.24
N TYR A 189 -4.82 -5.54 12.91
CA TYR A 189 -3.48 -6.04 12.65
C TYR A 189 -2.64 -6.25 13.92
N THR A 190 -3.10 -5.78 15.09
CA THR A 190 -2.45 -6.10 16.37
C THR A 190 -2.41 -7.60 16.67
N ILE A 191 -3.39 -8.35 16.13
CA ILE A 191 -3.42 -9.82 16.25
C ILE A 191 -2.23 -10.51 15.58
N MET A 192 -1.48 -9.80 14.73
CA MET A 192 -0.27 -10.34 14.09
C MET A 192 0.96 -10.39 15.00
N PHE A 193 0.87 -9.87 16.24
CA PHE A 193 1.96 -9.87 17.20
C PHE A 193 2.61 -11.25 17.41
N PRO A 194 1.86 -12.37 17.55
CA PRO A 194 2.45 -13.69 17.72
C PRO A 194 3.32 -14.16 16.54
N ILE A 195 3.19 -13.57 15.36
CA ILE A 195 4.02 -13.94 14.19
C ILE A 195 5.42 -13.30 14.26
N LEU A 196 5.58 -12.29 15.13
CA LEU A 196 6.84 -11.57 15.32
C LEU A 196 7.73 -12.15 16.39
N ILE A 197 7.21 -13.06 17.23
CA ILE A 197 7.92 -13.75 18.30
C ILE A 197 8.48 -15.09 17.79
#